data_f2439ff0c9ce131277bccf5d785e6ab3
#
_entry.id   f2439ff0c9ce131277bccf5d785e6ab3
#
_cell.length_a   1.000
_cell.length_b   1.000
_cell.length_c   1.000
_cell.angle_alpha   90.00
_cell.angle_beta   90.00
_cell.angle_gamma   90.00
#
_symmetry.space_group_name_H-M   'P 1'
#
loop_
_entity.id
_entity.type
_entity.pdbx_description
1 polymer ?
#
loop_
_entity_poly.entity_id
_entity_poly.type
_entity_poly.pdbx_seq_one_letter_code
_entity_poly.pdbx_strand_id
1 'polypeptide(L)'
;MAIFPTTIQPDFSFQKTEKPKVRVTKLGDGFEQRVVFGLPTQLDANVFDVNFKHITHQEARTIDAFLKTQALLGQSFTFTPETEKISSTTVQIEVEADKSIGKISSNNHGVALNDFINITASGSTSIVPLGTYLVQKYTDQNEFEITTNANTGSTAQFNITYTRTGAGQYCCEDWSYTLNNAKTATLKAKFRQVFEP
;
A
#
# COMPACT_ATOMS: atom_id res chain seq x y z
N MET A 1 1.26 -3.24 -13.91
CA MET A 1 1.52 -3.70 -12.53
C MET A 1 0.54 -4.81 -12.21
N ALA A 2 0.99 -5.92 -11.66
CA ALA A 2 0.12 -7.03 -11.29
C ALA A 2 -0.57 -6.78 -9.94
N ILE A 3 -1.80 -7.25 -9.79
CA ILE A 3 -2.56 -7.16 -8.54
C ILE A 3 -2.64 -8.56 -7.95
N PHE A 4 -2.36 -8.69 -6.66
CA PHE A 4 -2.53 -9.96 -5.95
C PHE A 4 -3.99 -10.44 -6.03
N PRO A 5 -4.26 -11.74 -6.19
CA PRO A 5 -5.63 -12.27 -6.29
C PRO A 5 -6.49 -11.86 -5.09
N THR A 6 -7.43 -10.93 -5.29
CA THR A 6 -8.26 -10.35 -4.22
C THR A 6 -9.36 -11.27 -3.72
N THR A 7 -9.66 -12.33 -4.47
CA THR A 7 -10.68 -13.33 -4.11
C THR A 7 -10.23 -14.25 -2.98
N ILE A 8 -8.90 -14.34 -2.74
CA ILE A 8 -8.30 -15.20 -1.72
C ILE A 8 -7.74 -14.29 -0.64
N GLN A 9 -8.40 -14.25 0.51
CA GLN A 9 -7.97 -13.40 1.61
C GLN A 9 -7.06 -14.17 2.57
N PRO A 10 -6.01 -13.51 3.09
CA PRO A 10 -5.18 -14.09 4.13
C PRO A 10 -5.97 -14.24 5.43
N ASP A 11 -5.55 -15.17 6.26
CA ASP A 11 -6.07 -15.33 7.61
C ASP A 11 -5.67 -14.14 8.49
N PHE A 12 -6.50 -13.79 9.48
CA PHE A 12 -6.26 -12.65 10.40
C PHE A 12 -4.96 -12.74 11.21
N SER A 13 -4.30 -13.89 11.23
CA SER A 13 -3.04 -14.10 11.95
C SER A 13 -1.82 -13.78 11.08
N PHE A 14 -1.69 -12.57 10.55
CA PHE A 14 -0.44 -12.17 9.91
C PHE A 14 0.35 -11.16 10.74
N GLN A 15 1.67 -11.24 10.65
CA GLN A 15 2.59 -10.42 11.41
C GLN A 15 3.17 -9.33 10.51
N LYS A 16 3.06 -8.08 10.97
CA LYS A 16 3.78 -6.94 10.38
C LYS A 16 5.11 -6.76 11.12
N THR A 17 6.18 -6.69 10.39
CA THR A 17 7.52 -6.38 10.91
C THR A 17 8.05 -5.15 10.19
N GLU A 18 8.41 -4.13 10.94
CA GLU A 18 9.06 -2.92 10.43
C GLU A 18 10.57 -3.07 10.54
N LYS A 19 11.30 -2.78 9.46
CA LYS A 19 12.76 -2.88 9.40
C LYS A 19 13.35 -1.56 8.92
N PRO A 20 13.54 -0.57 9.82
CA PRO A 20 14.15 0.71 9.45
C PRO A 20 15.58 0.53 8.95
N LYS A 21 15.93 1.18 7.85
CA LYS A 21 17.27 1.12 7.25
C LYS A 21 18.23 2.05 8.01
N VAL A 22 18.64 1.65 9.20
CA VAL A 22 19.59 2.39 10.05
C VAL A 22 20.91 1.63 10.12
N ARG A 23 22.00 2.28 9.75
CA ARG A 23 23.35 1.78 10.01
C ARG A 23 23.81 2.25 11.38
N VAL A 24 24.16 1.32 12.24
CA VAL A 24 24.74 1.60 13.55
C VAL A 24 26.23 1.29 13.50
N THR A 25 27.07 2.29 13.77
CA THR A 25 28.51 2.13 13.92
C THR A 25 28.84 2.35 15.40
N LYS A 26 29.42 1.33 16.05
CA LYS A 26 29.89 1.40 17.43
C LYS A 26 31.33 1.85 17.43
N LEU A 27 31.65 2.90 18.18
CA LEU A 27 32.99 3.39 18.42
C LEU A 27 33.55 2.76 19.69
N GLY A 28 34.86 2.63 19.80
CA GLY A 28 35.54 1.90 20.88
C GLY A 28 35.39 2.49 22.29
N ASP A 29 34.85 3.70 22.38
CA ASP A 29 34.57 4.43 23.64
C ASP A 29 33.10 4.24 24.11
N GLY A 30 32.32 3.39 23.44
CA GLY A 30 30.93 3.14 23.75
C GLY A 30 29.93 4.07 23.04
N PHE A 31 30.39 5.04 22.27
CA PHE A 31 29.53 5.87 21.44
C PHE A 31 28.98 5.09 20.25
N GLU A 32 27.68 5.29 19.98
CA GLU A 32 27.02 4.76 18.78
C GLU A 32 26.68 5.91 17.82
N GLN A 33 27.18 5.81 16.60
CA GLN A 33 26.74 6.66 15.50
C GLN A 33 25.66 5.95 14.71
N ARG A 34 24.48 6.54 14.61
CA ARG A 34 23.35 6.04 13.83
C ARG A 34 23.17 6.89 12.60
N VAL A 35 23.24 6.29 11.44
CA VAL A 35 23.05 6.96 10.15
C VAL A 35 21.87 6.30 9.45
N VAL A 36 20.91 7.12 9.07
CA VAL A 36 19.72 6.71 8.33
C VAL A 36 20.01 6.84 6.84
N PHE A 37 19.77 5.77 6.06
CA PHE A 37 20.00 5.76 4.63
C PHE A 37 18.68 5.72 3.87
N GLY A 38 18.42 6.73 3.05
CA GLY A 38 17.27 6.84 2.19
C GLY A 38 16.39 8.05 2.51
N LEU A 39 15.33 8.20 1.74
CA LEU A 39 14.33 9.24 1.99
C LEU A 39 13.54 8.89 3.25
N PRO A 40 13.21 9.87 4.11
CA PRO A 40 12.44 9.63 5.35
C PRO A 40 11.15 8.81 5.14
N THR A 41 10.50 8.98 4.00
CA THR A 41 9.27 8.29 3.60
C THR A 41 9.47 6.83 3.13
N GLN A 42 10.72 6.41 2.90
CA GLN A 42 11.07 5.07 2.39
C GLN A 42 11.95 4.28 3.36
N LEU A 43 12.08 4.77 4.59
CA LEU A 43 12.96 4.16 5.60
C LEU A 43 12.38 2.88 6.19
N ASP A 44 11.06 2.79 6.26
CA ASP A 44 10.33 1.67 6.85
C ASP A 44 9.68 0.82 5.74
N ALA A 45 10.45 -0.14 5.22
CA ALA A 45 9.85 -1.19 4.39
C ALA A 45 9.13 -2.19 5.30
N ASN A 46 7.80 -2.20 5.22
CA ASN A 46 6.98 -3.18 5.92
C ASN A 46 7.22 -4.58 5.37
N VAL A 47 7.36 -5.53 6.26
CA VAL A 47 7.43 -6.96 5.92
C VAL A 47 6.24 -7.64 6.58
N PHE A 48 5.42 -8.29 5.75
CA PHE A 48 4.25 -9.04 6.21
C PHE A 48 4.50 -10.53 6.06
N ASP A 49 4.41 -11.26 7.16
CA ASP A 49 4.32 -12.71 7.15
C ASP A 49 2.84 -13.09 7.03
N VAL A 50 2.43 -13.50 5.82
CA VAL A 50 1.05 -13.73 5.45
C VAL A 50 0.75 -15.22 5.44
N ASN A 51 -0.33 -15.62 6.10
CA ASN A 51 -0.79 -17.00 6.15
C ASN A 51 -2.17 -17.13 5.49
N PHE A 52 -2.29 -18.06 4.56
CA PHE A 52 -3.55 -18.45 3.96
C PHE A 52 -3.88 -19.86 4.44
N LYS A 53 -4.73 -19.95 5.46
CA LYS A 53 -5.16 -21.24 6.03
C LYS A 53 -6.48 -21.70 5.40
N HIS A 54 -6.64 -23.01 5.32
CA HIS A 54 -7.87 -23.65 4.85
C HIS A 54 -8.31 -23.27 3.42
N ILE A 55 -7.38 -22.79 2.60
CA ILE A 55 -7.63 -22.55 1.18
C ILE A 55 -7.74 -23.89 0.42
N THR A 56 -8.44 -23.88 -0.71
CA THR A 56 -8.49 -25.04 -1.60
C THR A 56 -7.16 -25.26 -2.31
N HIS A 57 -6.92 -26.48 -2.81
CA HIS A 57 -5.72 -26.78 -3.59
C HIS A 57 -5.62 -25.91 -4.83
N GLN A 58 -6.76 -25.55 -5.44
CA GLN A 58 -6.77 -24.71 -6.63
C GLN A 58 -6.37 -23.26 -6.30
N GLU A 59 -6.88 -22.72 -5.20
CA GLU A 59 -6.48 -21.39 -4.71
C GLU A 59 -5.00 -21.34 -4.37
N ALA A 60 -4.46 -22.37 -3.67
CA ALA A 60 -3.04 -22.46 -3.37
C ALA A 60 -2.18 -22.46 -4.63
N ARG A 61 -2.58 -23.21 -5.67
CA ARG A 61 -1.89 -23.24 -6.98
C ARG A 61 -1.99 -21.89 -7.70
N THR A 62 -3.12 -21.19 -7.59
CA THR A 62 -3.30 -19.87 -8.19
C THR A 62 -2.34 -18.87 -7.58
N ILE A 63 -2.22 -18.85 -6.24
CA ILE A 63 -1.26 -17.99 -5.54
C ILE A 63 0.18 -18.38 -5.91
N ASP A 64 0.51 -19.67 -5.87
CA ASP A 64 1.86 -20.16 -6.22
C ASP A 64 2.27 -19.77 -7.64
N ALA A 65 1.39 -19.95 -8.62
CA ALA A 65 1.62 -19.56 -10.01
C ALA A 65 1.80 -18.04 -10.15
N PHE A 66 0.98 -17.25 -9.45
CA PHE A 66 1.12 -15.80 -9.42
C PHE A 66 2.47 -15.38 -8.87
N LEU A 67 2.83 -15.86 -7.67
CA LEU A 67 4.10 -15.49 -7.01
C LEU A 67 5.32 -15.94 -7.84
N LYS A 68 5.29 -17.13 -8.43
CA LYS A 68 6.32 -17.60 -9.36
C LYS A 68 6.49 -16.67 -10.56
N THR A 69 5.39 -16.24 -11.15
CA THR A 69 5.44 -15.34 -12.31
C THR A 69 6.06 -14.00 -11.94
N GLN A 70 5.66 -13.40 -10.80
CA GLN A 70 6.22 -12.13 -10.35
C GLN A 70 7.71 -12.26 -9.97
N ALA A 71 8.08 -13.33 -9.26
CA ALA A 71 9.47 -13.58 -8.87
C ALA A 71 10.39 -13.80 -10.08
N LEU A 72 9.95 -14.55 -11.09
CA LEU A 72 10.72 -14.80 -12.33
C LEU A 72 10.91 -13.52 -13.15
N LEU A 73 9.94 -12.62 -13.14
CA LEU A 73 10.03 -11.33 -13.82
C LEU A 73 10.75 -10.25 -13.00
N GLY A 74 11.06 -10.53 -11.74
CA GLY A 74 11.62 -9.53 -10.81
C GLY A 74 10.69 -8.34 -10.56
N GLN A 75 9.36 -8.55 -10.70
CA GLN A 75 8.36 -7.49 -10.61
C GLN A 75 7.68 -7.49 -9.25
N SER A 76 7.34 -6.28 -8.81
CA SER A 76 6.46 -6.07 -7.68
C SER A 76 4.99 -6.30 -8.06
N PHE A 77 4.16 -6.47 -7.05
CA PHE A 77 2.71 -6.58 -7.19
C PHE A 77 2.00 -5.75 -6.12
N THR A 78 0.80 -5.32 -6.43
CA THR A 78 -0.04 -4.59 -5.47
C THR A 78 -0.72 -5.59 -4.53
N PHE A 79 -0.57 -5.37 -3.24
CA PHE A 79 -1.24 -6.12 -2.18
C PHE A 79 -1.81 -5.16 -1.12
N THR A 80 -2.97 -5.49 -0.56
CA THR A 80 -3.63 -4.69 0.47
C THR A 80 -3.76 -5.50 1.75
N PRO A 81 -2.92 -5.27 2.77
CA PRO A 81 -3.06 -5.90 4.08
C PRO A 81 -4.34 -5.45 4.78
N GLU A 82 -5.09 -6.36 5.39
CA GLU A 82 -6.33 -6.05 6.12
C GLU A 82 -6.11 -5.05 7.27
N THR A 83 -4.97 -5.10 7.93
CA THR A 83 -4.62 -4.18 9.05
C THR A 83 -4.43 -2.75 8.62
N GLU A 84 -4.20 -2.52 7.33
CA GLU A 84 -3.96 -1.18 6.78
C GLU A 84 -5.22 -0.56 6.16
N LYS A 85 -6.34 -1.28 6.15
CA LYS A 85 -7.63 -0.72 5.73
C LYS A 85 -8.13 0.28 6.77
N ILE A 86 -8.31 1.52 6.34
CA ILE A 86 -8.91 2.57 7.18
C ILE A 86 -10.37 2.75 6.78
N SER A 87 -11.23 3.01 7.75
CA SER A 87 -12.65 3.33 7.54
C SER A 87 -12.80 4.54 6.62
N SER A 88 -13.91 4.58 5.87
CA SER A 88 -14.22 5.68 4.96
C SER A 88 -14.27 7.02 5.70
N THR A 89 -13.64 8.03 5.14
CA THR A 89 -13.61 9.39 5.68
C THR A 89 -14.11 10.36 4.61
N THR A 90 -15.04 11.23 4.96
CA THR A 90 -15.50 12.32 4.07
C THR A 90 -14.74 13.59 4.41
N VAL A 91 -14.10 14.16 3.41
CA VAL A 91 -13.22 15.33 3.53
C VAL A 91 -13.37 16.26 2.34
N GLN A 92 -12.85 17.48 2.47
CA GLN A 92 -12.79 18.42 1.39
C GLN A 92 -11.54 18.20 0.54
N ILE A 93 -11.71 18.23 -0.78
CA ILE A 93 -10.64 18.31 -1.75
C ILE A 93 -10.68 19.69 -2.44
N GLU A 94 -9.52 20.27 -2.66
CA GLU A 94 -9.32 21.45 -3.47
C GLU A 94 -8.54 21.10 -4.72
N VAL A 95 -9.11 21.35 -5.89
CA VAL A 95 -8.44 21.17 -7.19
C VAL A 95 -8.16 22.52 -7.78
N GLU A 96 -6.90 22.85 -7.96
CA GLU A 96 -6.48 24.14 -8.52
C GLU A 96 -6.88 24.26 -10.01
N ALA A 97 -7.18 25.50 -10.43
CA ALA A 97 -7.49 25.78 -11.82
C ALA A 97 -6.34 25.35 -12.75
N ASP A 98 -6.69 24.73 -13.87
CA ASP A 98 -5.75 24.28 -14.91
C ASP A 98 -4.66 23.29 -14.44
N LYS A 99 -4.81 22.73 -13.25
CA LYS A 99 -3.91 21.71 -12.69
C LYS A 99 -4.62 20.38 -12.47
N SER A 100 -3.86 19.31 -12.67
CA SER A 100 -4.31 17.94 -12.37
C SER A 100 -3.88 17.53 -10.96
N ILE A 101 -3.94 18.45 -10.00
CA ILE A 101 -3.55 18.21 -8.60
C ILE A 101 -4.72 18.50 -7.70
N GLY A 102 -5.09 17.54 -6.90
CA GLY A 102 -6.11 17.67 -5.86
C GLY A 102 -5.45 17.59 -4.47
N LYS A 103 -5.60 18.65 -3.69
CA LYS A 103 -5.19 18.73 -2.29
C LYS A 103 -6.30 18.23 -1.40
N ILE A 104 -6.05 17.23 -0.61
CA ILE A 104 -7.00 16.63 0.32
C ILE A 104 -6.64 17.06 1.73
N SER A 105 -7.55 17.77 2.38
CA SER A 105 -7.40 18.18 3.78
C SER A 105 -8.17 17.22 4.69
N SER A 106 -7.46 16.43 5.47
CA SER A 106 -8.02 15.43 6.37
C SER A 106 -7.20 15.33 7.63
N ASN A 107 -7.80 15.66 8.76
CA ASN A 107 -7.12 15.69 10.05
C ASN A 107 -6.58 14.31 10.46
N ASN A 108 -5.28 14.23 10.75
CA ASN A 108 -4.58 12.98 11.13
C ASN A 108 -4.86 11.83 10.15
N HIS A 109 -4.72 12.08 8.85
CA HIS A 109 -5.13 11.12 7.81
C HIS A 109 -4.33 9.80 7.81
N GLY A 110 -3.15 9.75 8.41
CA GLY A 110 -2.32 8.55 8.49
C GLY A 110 -1.87 7.98 7.14
N VAL A 111 -2.03 8.75 6.06
CA VAL A 111 -1.63 8.37 4.69
C VAL A 111 -0.17 8.76 4.50
N ALA A 112 0.61 7.92 3.85
CA ALA A 112 2.00 8.19 3.51
C ALA A 112 2.18 8.42 2.00
N LEU A 113 3.34 8.95 1.61
CA LEU A 113 3.71 9.07 0.20
C LEU A 113 3.74 7.68 -0.43
N ASN A 114 3.20 7.57 -1.65
CA ASN A 114 3.03 6.32 -2.40
C ASN A 114 2.00 5.33 -1.80
N ASP A 115 1.20 5.75 -0.82
CA ASP A 115 0.02 4.99 -0.43
C ASP A 115 -1.07 5.07 -1.51
N PHE A 116 -1.97 4.09 -1.50
CA PHE A 116 -3.16 4.12 -2.32
C PHE A 116 -4.40 4.44 -1.50
N ILE A 117 -5.22 5.34 -1.99
CA ILE A 117 -6.55 5.63 -1.47
C ILE A 117 -7.61 5.24 -2.50
N ASN A 118 -8.78 4.82 -2.05
CA ASN A 118 -9.91 4.55 -2.92
C ASN A 118 -11.01 5.58 -2.65
N ILE A 119 -11.33 6.38 -3.67
CA ILE A 119 -12.41 7.37 -3.60
C ILE A 119 -13.72 6.68 -3.95
N THR A 120 -14.63 6.63 -2.98
CA THR A 120 -15.93 5.95 -3.08
C THR A 120 -17.09 6.88 -3.33
N ALA A 121 -16.93 8.18 -3.04
CA ALA A 121 -17.88 9.23 -3.38
C ALA A 121 -17.14 10.53 -3.72
N SER A 122 -17.65 11.28 -4.69
CA SER A 122 -17.08 12.55 -5.13
C SER A 122 -18.19 13.53 -5.50
N GLY A 123 -18.07 14.77 -5.02
CA GLY A 123 -18.97 15.87 -5.41
C GLY A 123 -18.82 16.29 -6.87
N SER A 124 -17.71 15.93 -7.53
CA SER A 124 -17.49 16.15 -8.97
C SER A 124 -16.72 14.97 -9.58
N THR A 125 -17.44 14.00 -10.11
CA THR A 125 -16.85 12.82 -10.74
C THR A 125 -16.17 13.10 -12.08
N SER A 126 -16.42 14.24 -12.69
CA SER A 126 -15.71 14.70 -13.90
C SER A 126 -14.27 15.16 -13.58
N ILE A 127 -14.07 15.75 -12.40
CA ILE A 127 -12.76 16.23 -11.94
C ILE A 127 -12.04 15.14 -11.15
N VAL A 128 -12.75 14.49 -10.23
CA VAL A 128 -12.23 13.37 -9.40
C VAL A 128 -13.14 12.17 -9.60
N PRO A 129 -12.89 11.31 -10.60
CA PRO A 129 -13.60 10.06 -10.79
C PRO A 129 -13.52 9.14 -9.57
N LEU A 130 -14.47 8.23 -9.44
CA LEU A 130 -14.39 7.18 -8.43
C LEU A 130 -13.30 6.18 -8.80
N GLY A 131 -12.54 5.71 -7.81
CA GLY A 131 -11.47 4.74 -8.06
C GLY A 131 -10.27 4.89 -7.14
N THR A 132 -9.21 4.21 -7.50
CA THR A 132 -7.96 4.16 -6.72
C THR A 132 -6.99 5.23 -7.21
N TYR A 133 -6.43 5.97 -6.28
CA TYR A 133 -5.47 7.05 -6.50
C TYR A 133 -4.20 6.80 -5.72
N LEU A 134 -3.06 7.12 -6.34
CA LEU A 134 -1.76 7.15 -5.70
C LEU A 134 -1.57 8.50 -4.99
N VAL A 135 -1.09 8.48 -3.77
CA VAL A 135 -0.67 9.68 -3.04
C VAL A 135 0.68 10.13 -3.57
N GLN A 136 0.70 11.23 -4.30
CA GLN A 136 1.90 11.73 -4.98
C GLN A 136 2.76 12.62 -4.11
N LYS A 137 2.14 13.31 -3.17
CA LYS A 137 2.85 14.18 -2.24
C LYS A 137 2.21 14.13 -0.87
N TYR A 138 3.05 14.00 0.13
CA TYR A 138 2.71 14.17 1.54
C TYR A 138 3.16 15.58 1.94
N THR A 139 2.23 16.44 2.34
CA THR A 139 2.53 17.79 2.79
C THR A 139 2.77 17.80 4.30
N ASP A 140 1.82 17.29 5.06
CA ASP A 140 1.90 17.10 6.50
C ASP A 140 0.88 16.06 6.98
N GLN A 141 0.70 15.90 8.30
CA GLN A 141 -0.26 14.94 8.87
C GLN A 141 -1.74 15.24 8.58
N ASN A 142 -2.06 16.41 8.03
CA ASN A 142 -3.42 16.86 7.74
C ASN A 142 -3.65 17.14 6.24
N GLU A 143 -2.61 17.08 5.39
CA GLU A 143 -2.73 17.37 3.96
C GLU A 143 -1.85 16.47 3.11
N PHE A 144 -2.43 15.97 2.02
CA PHE A 144 -1.74 15.22 0.99
C PHE A 144 -2.33 15.51 -0.39
N GLU A 145 -1.59 15.18 -1.45
CA GLU A 145 -1.97 15.47 -2.84
C GLU A 145 -2.10 14.19 -3.67
N ILE A 146 -3.10 14.20 -4.57
CA ILE A 146 -3.34 13.16 -5.57
C ILE A 146 -3.41 13.77 -6.96
N THR A 147 -3.22 12.95 -8.01
CA THR A 147 -3.52 13.39 -9.38
C THR A 147 -5.01 13.27 -9.64
N THR A 148 -5.58 14.31 -10.24
CA THR A 148 -6.98 14.39 -10.65
C THR A 148 -7.07 14.68 -12.14
N ASN A 149 -8.26 14.76 -12.68
CA ASN A 149 -8.46 15.36 -14.00
C ASN A 149 -8.20 16.88 -13.90
N ALA A 150 -7.62 17.46 -14.95
CA ALA A 150 -7.42 18.90 -14.98
C ALA A 150 -8.75 19.64 -14.85
N ASN A 151 -8.78 20.66 -13.99
CA ASN A 151 -9.91 21.55 -13.85
C ASN A 151 -9.62 22.83 -14.67
N THR A 152 -10.29 22.97 -15.79
CA THR A 152 -10.17 24.11 -16.69
C THR A 152 -11.12 25.22 -16.25
N GLY A 153 -10.64 26.19 -15.52
CA GLY A 153 -11.47 27.31 -15.10
C GLY A 153 -11.04 27.94 -13.78
N SER A 154 -11.81 27.75 -12.75
CA SER A 154 -11.51 28.26 -11.41
C SER A 154 -11.17 27.11 -10.46
N THR A 155 -10.46 27.42 -9.38
CA THR A 155 -10.24 26.46 -8.28
C THR A 155 -11.57 25.90 -7.80
N ALA A 156 -11.69 24.58 -7.78
CA ALA A 156 -12.90 23.88 -7.36
C ALA A 156 -12.68 23.24 -5.98
N GLN A 157 -13.65 23.40 -5.10
CA GLN A 157 -13.68 22.74 -3.79
C GLN A 157 -14.97 21.94 -3.65
N PHE A 158 -14.84 20.67 -3.26
CA PHE A 158 -15.99 19.79 -3.04
C PHE A 158 -15.60 18.66 -2.07
N ASN A 159 -16.61 17.95 -1.59
CA ASN A 159 -16.38 16.83 -0.69
C ASN A 159 -16.13 15.54 -1.47
N ILE A 160 -15.18 14.75 -0.98
CA ILE A 160 -14.95 13.38 -1.39
C ILE A 160 -15.06 12.45 -0.17
N THR A 161 -15.43 11.21 -0.41
CA THR A 161 -15.30 10.15 0.60
C THR A 161 -14.24 9.18 0.10
N TYR A 162 -13.23 8.95 0.91
CA TYR A 162 -12.17 8.01 0.58
C TYR A 162 -11.96 6.97 1.68
N THR A 163 -11.44 5.83 1.29
CA THR A 163 -10.89 4.81 2.18
C THR A 163 -9.41 4.67 1.88
N ARG A 164 -8.59 4.62 2.91
CA ARG A 164 -7.20 4.19 2.75
C ARG A 164 -7.20 2.70 2.48
N THR A 165 -6.69 2.29 1.34
CA THR A 165 -6.67 0.87 1.00
C THR A 165 -5.51 0.14 1.68
N GLY A 166 -4.50 0.88 2.16
CA GLY A 166 -3.26 0.28 2.62
C GLY A 166 -2.56 -0.53 1.53
N ALA A 167 -3.03 -0.40 0.29
CA ALA A 167 -2.41 -1.06 -0.84
C ALA A 167 -1.00 -0.52 -1.02
N GLY A 168 -0.03 -1.41 -1.08
CA GLY A 168 1.37 -1.09 -1.34
C GLY A 168 1.92 -1.98 -2.44
N GLN A 169 3.12 -1.67 -2.87
CA GLN A 169 3.89 -2.53 -3.77
C GLN A 169 4.73 -3.49 -2.94
N TYR A 170 4.64 -4.76 -3.27
CA TYR A 170 5.33 -5.82 -2.54
C TYR A 170 6.07 -6.76 -3.49
N CYS A 171 7.19 -7.28 -3.00
CA CYS A 171 7.87 -8.43 -3.57
C CYS A 171 7.75 -9.61 -2.61
N CYS A 172 7.63 -10.81 -3.15
CA CYS A 172 7.70 -12.05 -2.38
C CYS A 172 8.97 -12.81 -2.76
N GLU A 173 9.84 -12.98 -1.79
CA GLU A 173 11.12 -13.69 -1.97
C GLU A 173 11.03 -15.14 -1.52
N ASP A 174 10.11 -15.41 -0.58
CA ASP A 174 9.97 -16.73 0.05
C ASP A 174 8.50 -17.06 0.29
N TRP A 175 8.09 -18.23 -0.15
CA TRP A 175 6.76 -18.78 0.13
C TRP A 175 6.78 -20.31 0.12
N SER A 176 5.87 -20.90 0.85
CA SER A 176 5.69 -22.35 0.90
C SER A 176 4.23 -22.69 1.02
N TYR A 177 3.81 -23.82 0.48
CA TYR A 177 2.49 -24.34 0.75
C TYR A 177 2.53 -25.81 1.17
N THR A 178 1.62 -26.17 2.05
CA THR A 178 1.47 -27.51 2.60
C THR A 178 0.05 -28.01 2.35
N LEU A 179 -0.09 -29.20 1.86
CA LEU A 179 -1.39 -29.87 1.72
C LEU A 179 -1.79 -30.44 3.07
N ASN A 180 -2.87 -29.92 3.64
CA ASN A 180 -3.35 -30.37 4.95
C ASN A 180 -4.16 -31.68 4.86
N ASN A 181 -4.95 -31.82 3.79
CA ASN A 181 -5.75 -33.00 3.48
C ASN A 181 -6.12 -32.98 1.99
N ALA A 182 -6.98 -33.92 1.56
CA ALA A 182 -7.39 -34.05 0.14
C ALA A 182 -8.12 -32.81 -0.44
N LYS A 183 -8.56 -31.86 0.39
CA LYS A 183 -9.35 -30.70 -0.05
C LYS A 183 -8.70 -29.34 0.26
N THR A 184 -7.90 -29.27 1.34
CA THR A 184 -7.40 -28.01 1.86
C THR A 184 -5.89 -27.94 1.93
N ALA A 185 -5.37 -26.76 1.74
CA ALA A 185 -3.96 -26.41 1.85
C ALA A 185 -3.75 -25.20 2.77
N THR A 186 -2.53 -25.03 3.22
CA THR A 186 -2.06 -23.82 3.90
C THR A 186 -0.88 -23.26 3.11
N LEU A 187 -0.93 -21.98 2.77
CA LEU A 187 0.16 -21.27 2.12
C LEU A 187 0.70 -20.20 3.06
N LYS A 188 2.01 -20.12 3.17
CA LYS A 188 2.72 -19.08 3.91
C LYS A 188 3.59 -18.31 2.93
N ALA A 189 3.57 -16.99 3.03
CA ALA A 189 4.38 -16.12 2.17
C ALA A 189 4.88 -14.92 2.97
N LYS A 190 6.04 -14.42 2.58
CA LYS A 190 6.63 -13.22 3.14
C LYS A 190 6.64 -12.12 2.09
N PHE A 191 5.84 -11.08 2.32
CA PHE A 191 5.73 -9.92 1.44
C PHE A 191 6.54 -8.77 2.00
N ARG A 192 7.50 -8.30 1.25
CA ARG A 192 8.32 -7.14 1.58
C ARG A 192 7.88 -5.96 0.75
N GLN A 193 7.55 -4.87 1.41
CA GLN A 193 7.20 -3.61 0.73
C GLN A 193 8.39 -3.08 -0.06
N VAL A 194 8.13 -2.61 -1.27
CA VAL A 194 9.10 -1.97 -2.15
C VAL A 194 8.56 -0.62 -2.58
N PHE A 195 9.46 0.31 -2.80
CA PHE A 195 9.15 1.64 -3.28
C PHE A 195 9.77 1.75 -4.68
N GLU A 196 8.94 1.56 -5.68
CA GLU A 196 9.35 1.73 -7.08
C GLU A 196 9.00 3.15 -7.53
N PRO A 197 9.84 3.77 -8.38
CA PRO A 197 9.60 5.12 -8.90
C PRO A 197 8.41 5.19 -9.83
#